data_535d42688802243e25b5266beec830c0
#
_entry.id   535d42688802243e25b5266beec830c0
#
_cell.length_a   1.000
_cell.length_b   1.000
_cell.length_c   1.000
_cell.angle_alpha   90.00
_cell.angle_beta   90.00
_cell.angle_gamma   90.00
#
_symmetry.space_group_name_H-M   'P 1'
#
loop_
_entity.id
_entity.type
_entity.pdbx_description
1 polymer ?
#
loop_
_entity_poly.entity_id
_entity_poly.type
_entity_poly.pdbx_seq_one_letter_code
_entity_poly.pdbx_strand_id
1 'polypeptide(L)'
;MTSVTSSTSRVITDSPVVVALDYNKRDAALAFVDGIDPRDCRLKVGKEMFTLFGPQIVRDLQQRGFDVFLDLKFHDIPNTTAHAVAAAAELGVWMVNVHASGGARMMTAAREALLPFGKDAPLLIAVTVLTSMDESDLCDLGVTLSTAEHAERLARLTQNCGLDGVVCSAQEAVRFKSELGKDFKLVTPGIRPAGSDVGDQRRIMTPEQALAAGVDYMVIGRPVTQSANPAETLKAINASLKKGA
;
A
#
# COMPACT_ATOMS: atom_id res chain seq x y z
N MET A 1 1.44 1.24 -39.87
CA MET A 1 0.39 1.83 -39.03
C MET A 1 1.02 2.10 -37.68
N THR A 2 1.46 3.32 -37.47
CA THR A 2 2.12 3.78 -36.24
C THR A 2 1.06 4.02 -35.17
N SER A 3 1.01 3.16 -34.18
CA SER A 3 0.21 3.33 -32.97
C SER A 3 0.80 4.51 -32.20
N VAL A 4 0.12 5.64 -32.22
CA VAL A 4 0.37 6.76 -31.30
C VAL A 4 -0.14 6.33 -29.95
N THR A 5 0.75 5.78 -29.12
CA THR A 5 0.48 5.65 -27.67
C THR A 5 0.50 7.06 -27.09
N SER A 6 -0.69 7.62 -26.86
CA SER A 6 -0.86 8.80 -26.03
C SER A 6 -0.31 8.45 -24.63
N SER A 7 0.90 8.90 -24.34
CA SER A 7 1.44 8.86 -22.98
C SER A 7 0.66 9.92 -22.19
N THR A 8 -0.39 9.51 -21.51
CA THR A 8 -0.97 10.32 -20.45
C THR A 8 0.12 10.51 -19.41
N SER A 9 0.61 11.74 -19.25
CA SER A 9 1.64 12.05 -18.27
C SER A 9 1.12 11.71 -16.89
N ARG A 10 1.81 10.84 -16.21
CA ARG A 10 1.55 10.44 -14.82
C ARG A 10 1.49 11.70 -13.96
N VAL A 11 0.40 11.89 -13.23
CA VAL A 11 0.26 13.04 -12.33
C VAL A 11 1.08 12.76 -11.07
N ILE A 12 2.05 13.62 -10.79
CA ILE A 12 2.85 13.51 -9.56
C ILE A 12 2.01 14.06 -8.41
N THR A 13 1.85 13.25 -7.35
CA THR A 13 1.21 13.68 -6.11
C THR A 13 2.16 13.56 -4.92
N ASP A 14 2.16 14.60 -4.08
CA ASP A 14 2.88 14.63 -2.78
C ASP A 14 1.99 14.12 -1.64
N SER A 15 0.71 13.84 -1.90
CA SER A 15 -0.21 13.33 -0.88
C SER A 15 0.25 11.97 -0.34
N PRO A 16 0.32 11.79 0.99
CA PRO A 16 0.58 10.50 1.59
C PRO A 16 -0.65 9.58 1.61
N VAL A 17 -1.80 10.04 1.12
CA VAL A 17 -3.06 9.29 1.13
C VAL A 17 -3.10 8.29 -0.02
N VAL A 18 -3.42 7.04 0.33
CA VAL A 18 -3.68 5.94 -0.61
C VAL A 18 -5.10 5.44 -0.37
N VAL A 19 -6.01 5.67 -1.31
CA VAL A 19 -7.41 5.25 -1.18
C VAL A 19 -7.54 3.78 -1.53
N ALA A 20 -8.02 2.97 -0.59
CA ALA A 20 -8.34 1.57 -0.83
C ALA A 20 -9.65 1.46 -1.60
N LEU A 21 -9.57 0.94 -2.82
CA LEU A 21 -10.74 0.65 -3.66
C LEU A 21 -11.20 -0.79 -3.37
N ASP A 22 -12.34 -0.91 -2.70
CA ASP A 22 -12.94 -2.20 -2.35
C ASP A 22 -14.32 -2.29 -3.02
N TYR A 23 -14.33 -2.39 -4.36
CA TYR A 23 -15.52 -2.45 -5.20
C TYR A 23 -15.64 -3.81 -5.89
N ASN A 24 -16.84 -4.37 -5.90
CA ASN A 24 -17.16 -5.61 -6.62
C ASN A 24 -17.79 -5.35 -8.01
N LYS A 25 -17.93 -4.09 -8.41
CA LYS A 25 -18.40 -3.67 -9.74
C LYS A 25 -17.42 -2.65 -10.33
N ARG A 26 -16.90 -2.94 -11.53
CA ARG A 26 -15.92 -2.10 -12.20
C ARG A 26 -16.45 -0.69 -12.45
N ASP A 27 -17.68 -0.57 -12.96
CA ASP A 27 -18.26 0.74 -13.29
C ASP A 27 -18.47 1.62 -12.05
N ALA A 28 -18.81 1.03 -10.89
CA ALA A 28 -18.91 1.76 -9.63
C ALA A 28 -17.55 2.27 -9.16
N ALA A 29 -16.50 1.45 -9.30
CA ALA A 29 -15.14 1.88 -8.99
C ALA A 29 -14.68 3.03 -9.89
N LEU A 30 -14.92 2.94 -11.18
CA LEU A 30 -14.54 3.98 -12.15
C LEU A 30 -15.34 5.27 -11.94
N ALA A 31 -16.65 5.18 -11.66
CA ALA A 31 -17.48 6.34 -11.35
C ALA A 31 -16.99 7.08 -10.09
N PHE A 32 -16.59 6.34 -9.05
CA PHE A 32 -15.95 6.94 -7.87
C PHE A 32 -14.65 7.66 -8.25
N VAL A 33 -13.79 7.01 -9.01
CA VAL A 33 -12.47 7.54 -9.38
C VAL A 33 -12.60 8.78 -10.28
N ASP A 34 -13.59 8.81 -11.18
CA ASP A 34 -13.89 9.98 -12.02
C ASP A 34 -14.34 11.21 -11.20
N GLY A 35 -14.75 11.03 -9.95
CA GLY A 35 -15.16 12.09 -9.03
C GLY A 35 -14.05 12.65 -8.12
N ILE A 36 -12.80 12.16 -8.22
CA ILE A 36 -11.67 12.57 -7.36
C ILE A 36 -10.46 12.99 -8.21
N ASP A 37 -9.55 13.77 -7.62
CA ASP A 37 -8.36 14.29 -8.31
C ASP A 37 -7.13 13.41 -8.03
N PRO A 38 -6.35 12.97 -9.04
CA PRO A 38 -5.13 12.21 -8.87
C PRO A 38 -4.02 12.96 -8.11
N ARG A 39 -4.14 14.29 -7.96
CA ARG A 39 -3.22 15.08 -7.12
C ARG A 39 -3.50 14.93 -5.62
N ASP A 40 -4.69 14.49 -5.25
CA ASP A 40 -5.11 14.38 -3.85
C ASP A 40 -4.83 13.02 -3.22
N CYS A 41 -4.62 11.98 -4.03
CA CYS A 41 -4.35 10.63 -3.51
C CYS A 41 -3.77 9.69 -4.57
N ARG A 42 -3.22 8.56 -4.10
CA ARG A 42 -2.97 7.34 -4.87
C ARG A 42 -4.11 6.34 -4.65
N LEU A 43 -4.17 5.30 -5.47
CA LEU A 43 -5.21 4.29 -5.38
C LEU A 43 -4.60 2.90 -5.08
N LYS A 44 -5.25 2.12 -4.22
CA LYS A 44 -4.89 0.73 -3.94
C LYS A 44 -5.92 -0.20 -4.56
N VAL A 45 -5.44 -1.14 -5.37
CA VAL A 45 -6.22 -2.26 -5.91
C VAL A 45 -5.85 -3.51 -5.13
N GLY A 46 -6.84 -4.08 -4.43
CA GLY A 46 -6.68 -5.31 -3.65
C GLY A 46 -7.02 -6.57 -4.44
N LYS A 47 -6.97 -7.70 -3.72
CA LYS A 47 -7.18 -9.05 -4.30
C LYS A 47 -8.53 -9.20 -4.98
N GLU A 48 -9.63 -8.75 -4.35
CA GLU A 48 -10.97 -8.88 -4.88
C GLU A 48 -11.11 -8.20 -6.24
N MET A 49 -10.79 -6.92 -6.32
CA MET A 49 -10.88 -6.16 -7.57
C MET A 49 -10.00 -6.73 -8.67
N PHE A 50 -8.75 -7.12 -8.33
CA PHE A 50 -7.84 -7.67 -9.32
C PHE A 50 -8.29 -9.06 -9.81
N THR A 51 -8.85 -9.88 -8.92
CA THR A 51 -9.40 -11.19 -9.29
C THR A 51 -10.62 -11.06 -10.19
N LEU A 52 -11.50 -10.08 -9.92
CA LEU A 52 -12.71 -9.85 -10.72
C LEU A 52 -12.42 -9.20 -12.07
N PHE A 53 -11.51 -8.24 -12.13
CA PHE A 53 -11.35 -7.35 -13.30
C PHE A 53 -10.01 -7.48 -14.01
N GLY A 54 -9.08 -8.28 -13.45
CA GLY A 54 -7.76 -8.51 -14.02
C GLY A 54 -6.90 -7.24 -14.09
N PRO A 55 -5.81 -7.27 -14.89
CA PRO A 55 -4.89 -6.13 -15.02
C PRO A 55 -5.53 -4.90 -15.70
N GLN A 56 -6.68 -5.06 -16.36
CA GLN A 56 -7.33 -3.94 -17.05
C GLN A 56 -7.77 -2.85 -16.07
N ILE A 57 -8.21 -3.20 -14.86
CA ILE A 57 -8.58 -2.20 -13.86
C ILE A 57 -7.40 -1.29 -13.50
N VAL A 58 -6.19 -1.82 -13.40
CA VAL A 58 -4.98 -1.04 -13.14
C VAL A 58 -4.73 -0.02 -14.27
N ARG A 59 -4.84 -0.47 -15.53
CA ARG A 59 -4.68 0.41 -16.71
C ARG A 59 -5.73 1.50 -16.76
N ASP A 60 -6.98 1.17 -16.42
CA ASP A 60 -8.09 2.16 -16.38
C ASP A 60 -7.83 3.29 -15.37
N LEU A 61 -7.24 2.95 -14.21
CA LEU A 61 -6.87 3.92 -13.18
C LEU A 61 -5.68 4.77 -13.60
N GLN A 62 -4.66 4.13 -14.20
CA GLN A 62 -3.48 4.83 -14.73
C GLN A 62 -3.83 5.80 -15.86
N GLN A 63 -4.76 5.45 -16.74
CA GLN A 63 -5.26 6.34 -17.80
C GLN A 63 -5.96 7.59 -17.25
N ARG A 64 -6.44 7.55 -16.02
CA ARG A 64 -7.01 8.68 -15.27
C ARG A 64 -5.96 9.47 -14.49
N GLY A 65 -4.68 9.14 -14.66
CA GLY A 65 -3.56 9.84 -14.04
C GLY A 65 -3.16 9.34 -12.65
N PHE A 66 -3.81 8.31 -12.12
CA PHE A 66 -3.52 7.80 -10.78
C PHE A 66 -2.31 6.86 -10.72
N ASP A 67 -1.50 7.04 -9.71
CA ASP A 67 -0.55 6.04 -9.24
C ASP A 67 -1.30 4.89 -8.55
N VAL A 68 -0.94 3.65 -8.87
CA VAL A 68 -1.60 2.45 -8.32
C VAL A 68 -0.67 1.65 -7.44
N PHE A 69 -1.09 1.39 -6.22
CA PHE A 69 -0.55 0.36 -5.35
C PHE A 69 -1.29 -0.96 -5.60
N LEU A 70 -0.60 -1.95 -6.14
CA LEU A 70 -1.14 -3.29 -6.37
C LEU A 70 -0.91 -4.16 -5.12
N ASP A 71 -1.95 -4.30 -4.30
CA ASP A 71 -1.91 -4.94 -2.99
C ASP A 71 -2.36 -6.40 -3.06
N LEU A 72 -1.56 -7.25 -3.72
CA LEU A 72 -1.84 -8.69 -3.89
C LEU A 72 -1.16 -9.56 -2.85
N LYS A 73 -0.18 -9.01 -2.11
CA LYS A 73 0.55 -9.71 -1.05
C LYS A 73 1.14 -11.03 -1.54
N PHE A 74 1.96 -10.97 -2.59
CA PHE A 74 2.57 -12.16 -3.18
C PHE A 74 3.35 -12.97 -2.16
N HIS A 75 3.09 -14.28 -2.15
CA HIS A 75 3.70 -15.21 -1.22
C HIS A 75 3.75 -16.59 -1.88
N ASP A 76 4.91 -16.94 -2.42
CA ASP A 76 5.13 -18.20 -3.12
C ASP A 76 6.63 -18.52 -3.10
N ILE A 77 7.05 -19.60 -3.76
CA ILE A 77 8.48 -19.90 -3.95
C ILE A 77 9.18 -18.73 -4.64
N PRO A 78 10.50 -18.55 -4.42
CA PRO A 78 11.23 -17.36 -4.88
C PRO A 78 11.04 -17.02 -6.35
N ASN A 79 11.15 -18.00 -7.23
CA ASN A 79 11.03 -17.78 -8.68
C ASN A 79 9.62 -17.30 -9.09
N THR A 80 8.56 -17.89 -8.54
CA THR A 80 7.18 -17.52 -8.85
C THR A 80 6.89 -16.09 -8.35
N THR A 81 7.34 -15.76 -7.13
CA THR A 81 7.18 -14.40 -6.59
C THR A 81 7.96 -13.38 -7.39
N ALA A 82 9.20 -13.68 -7.81
CA ALA A 82 10.00 -12.81 -8.65
C ALA A 82 9.31 -12.48 -9.97
N HIS A 83 8.75 -13.48 -10.67
CA HIS A 83 8.00 -13.29 -11.91
C HIS A 83 6.70 -12.50 -11.69
N ALA A 84 5.98 -12.73 -10.59
CA ALA A 84 4.77 -11.97 -10.26
C ALA A 84 5.07 -10.48 -10.01
N VAL A 85 6.16 -10.19 -9.30
CA VAL A 85 6.62 -8.82 -9.03
C VAL A 85 7.10 -8.13 -10.33
N ALA A 86 7.84 -8.85 -11.19
CA ALA A 86 8.23 -8.33 -12.51
C ALA A 86 7.02 -8.01 -13.38
N ALA A 87 6.01 -8.90 -13.43
CA ALA A 87 4.77 -8.66 -14.17
C ALA A 87 4.00 -7.42 -13.64
N ALA A 88 3.99 -7.20 -12.32
CA ALA A 88 3.44 -5.97 -11.74
C ALA A 88 4.22 -4.72 -12.16
N ALA A 89 5.55 -4.81 -12.24
CA ALA A 89 6.40 -3.73 -12.74
C ALA A 89 6.14 -3.43 -14.22
N GLU A 90 6.00 -4.46 -15.08
CA GLU A 90 5.61 -4.30 -16.49
C GLU A 90 4.23 -3.65 -16.65
N LEU A 91 3.32 -3.91 -15.72
CA LEU A 91 2.01 -3.25 -15.67
C LEU A 91 2.12 -1.75 -15.30
N GLY A 92 3.29 -1.30 -14.84
CA GLY A 92 3.59 0.08 -14.51
C GLY A 92 2.99 0.54 -13.18
N VAL A 93 2.77 -0.35 -12.23
CA VAL A 93 2.28 0.03 -10.89
C VAL A 93 3.30 0.88 -10.15
N TRP A 94 2.85 1.76 -9.29
CA TRP A 94 3.69 2.60 -8.45
C TRP A 94 4.29 1.83 -7.26
N MET A 95 3.51 0.89 -6.69
CA MET A 95 3.91 0.09 -5.54
C MET A 95 3.33 -1.33 -5.66
N VAL A 96 4.08 -2.32 -5.20
CA VAL A 96 3.66 -3.73 -5.10
C VAL A 96 4.14 -4.32 -3.78
N ASN A 97 3.47 -5.33 -3.26
CA ASN A 97 3.87 -5.95 -2.01
C ASN A 97 3.97 -7.48 -2.08
N VAL A 98 4.83 -7.99 -1.22
CA VAL A 98 4.99 -9.41 -0.90
C VAL A 98 4.71 -9.65 0.58
N HIS A 99 4.71 -10.90 1.05
CA HIS A 99 4.72 -11.23 2.47
C HIS A 99 6.16 -11.43 2.98
N ALA A 100 6.54 -10.75 4.08
CA ALA A 100 7.85 -10.92 4.71
C ALA A 100 8.07 -12.35 5.24
N SER A 101 7.00 -13.03 5.64
CA SER A 101 7.03 -14.43 6.09
C SER A 101 7.42 -15.44 5.00
N GLY A 102 7.46 -15.02 3.72
CA GLY A 102 8.07 -15.81 2.64
C GLY A 102 9.59 -15.99 2.77
N GLY A 103 10.22 -15.21 3.64
CA GLY A 103 11.62 -15.32 3.99
C GLY A 103 12.57 -14.60 3.05
N ALA A 104 13.86 -14.56 3.45
CA ALA A 104 14.88 -13.77 2.77
C ALA A 104 15.06 -14.16 1.29
N ARG A 105 15.09 -15.44 0.97
CA ARG A 105 15.28 -15.90 -0.42
C ARG A 105 14.18 -15.42 -1.35
N MET A 106 12.92 -15.45 -0.89
CA MET A 106 11.78 -14.98 -1.68
C MET A 106 11.83 -13.45 -1.87
N MET A 107 12.09 -12.69 -0.81
CA MET A 107 12.16 -11.23 -0.88
C MET A 107 13.35 -10.75 -1.72
N THR A 108 14.52 -11.38 -1.59
CA THR A 108 15.69 -11.06 -2.40
C THR A 108 15.43 -11.33 -3.88
N ALA A 109 14.85 -12.49 -4.23
CA ALA A 109 14.48 -12.80 -5.62
C ALA A 109 13.48 -11.79 -6.19
N ALA A 110 12.49 -11.37 -5.40
CA ALA A 110 11.54 -10.33 -5.79
C ALA A 110 12.23 -8.97 -6.04
N ARG A 111 13.20 -8.59 -5.19
CA ARG A 111 13.99 -7.35 -5.36
C ARG A 111 14.86 -7.41 -6.60
N GLU A 112 15.57 -8.51 -6.81
CA GLU A 112 16.43 -8.71 -7.97
C GLU A 112 15.66 -8.66 -9.29
N ALA A 113 14.42 -9.17 -9.32
CA ALA A 113 13.55 -9.11 -10.49
C ALA A 113 13.18 -7.69 -10.92
N LEU A 114 13.34 -6.70 -10.04
CA LEU A 114 13.08 -5.29 -10.33
C LEU A 114 14.30 -4.54 -10.84
N LEU A 115 15.52 -5.08 -10.75
CA LEU A 115 16.75 -4.41 -11.19
C LEU A 115 16.71 -3.96 -12.66
N PRO A 116 16.15 -4.74 -13.61
CA PRO A 116 16.05 -4.32 -15.00
C PRO A 116 15.19 -3.07 -15.25
N PHE A 117 14.26 -2.75 -14.33
CA PHE A 117 13.36 -1.59 -14.44
C PHE A 117 14.04 -0.28 -14.02
N GLY A 118 15.17 -0.33 -13.32
CA GLY A 118 15.94 0.85 -12.91
C GLY A 118 15.07 1.86 -12.13
N LYS A 119 15.04 3.10 -12.62
CA LYS A 119 14.23 4.20 -12.02
C LYS A 119 12.72 4.04 -12.18
N ASP A 120 12.29 3.20 -13.10
CA ASP A 120 10.88 2.94 -13.36
C ASP A 120 10.34 1.74 -12.54
N ALA A 121 11.21 1.13 -11.72
CA ALA A 121 10.80 0.07 -10.79
C ALA A 121 9.77 0.59 -9.78
N PRO A 122 8.71 -0.20 -9.49
CA PRO A 122 7.80 0.13 -8.40
C PRO A 122 8.50 0.05 -7.05
N LEU A 123 7.96 0.75 -6.05
CA LEU A 123 8.31 0.47 -4.66
C LEU A 123 7.91 -0.97 -4.32
N LEU A 124 8.85 -1.73 -3.79
CA LEU A 124 8.62 -3.10 -3.32
C LEU A 124 8.62 -3.11 -1.80
N ILE A 125 7.48 -3.39 -1.20
CA ILE A 125 7.30 -3.44 0.24
C ILE A 125 6.85 -4.83 0.69
N ALA A 126 7.02 -5.15 1.97
CA ALA A 126 6.57 -6.43 2.52
C ALA A 126 5.53 -6.25 3.63
N VAL A 127 4.54 -7.12 3.66
CA VAL A 127 3.58 -7.21 4.78
C VAL A 127 4.26 -7.95 5.92
N THR A 128 4.26 -7.36 7.11
CA THR A 128 4.79 -7.97 8.34
C THR A 128 3.75 -8.90 8.97
N VAL A 129 3.09 -8.47 10.04
CA VAL A 129 1.97 -9.18 10.66
C VAL A 129 0.67 -8.52 10.22
N LEU A 130 -0.31 -9.30 9.78
CA LEU A 130 -1.62 -8.76 9.42
C LEU A 130 -2.26 -8.09 10.64
N THR A 131 -2.84 -6.91 10.46
CA THR A 131 -3.44 -6.14 11.56
C THR A 131 -4.66 -6.81 12.20
N SER A 132 -5.19 -7.86 11.57
CA SER A 132 -6.25 -8.73 12.09
C SER A 132 -5.74 -9.82 13.02
N MET A 133 -4.45 -10.14 12.97
CA MET A 133 -3.85 -11.20 13.79
C MET A 133 -3.51 -10.70 15.20
N ASP A 134 -3.68 -11.59 16.16
CA ASP A 134 -3.22 -11.44 17.54
C ASP A 134 -2.20 -12.53 17.92
N GLU A 135 -1.82 -12.57 19.20
CA GLU A 135 -0.81 -13.51 19.68
C GLU A 135 -1.28 -14.96 19.62
N SER A 136 -2.59 -15.22 19.71
CA SER A 136 -3.12 -16.58 19.60
C SER A 136 -2.98 -17.11 18.17
N ASP A 137 -3.23 -16.29 17.17
CA ASP A 137 -3.03 -16.65 15.75
C ASP A 137 -1.56 -16.95 15.46
N LEU A 138 -0.64 -16.18 16.05
CA LEU A 138 0.81 -16.42 15.90
C LEU A 138 1.25 -17.70 16.59
N CYS A 139 0.69 -17.99 17.76
CA CYS A 139 0.97 -19.22 18.51
C CYS A 139 0.56 -20.47 17.71
N ASP A 140 -0.60 -20.43 17.07
CA ASP A 140 -1.10 -21.52 16.20
C ASP A 140 -0.16 -21.78 15.01
N LEU A 141 0.59 -20.77 14.58
CA LEU A 141 1.63 -20.88 13.55
C LEU A 141 3.00 -21.28 14.11
N GLY A 142 3.10 -21.56 15.42
CA GLY A 142 4.37 -21.90 16.10
C GLY A 142 5.28 -20.70 16.37
N VAL A 143 4.76 -19.47 16.27
CA VAL A 143 5.51 -18.24 16.60
C VAL A 143 5.28 -17.90 18.06
N THR A 144 6.36 -17.86 18.85
CA THR A 144 6.32 -17.59 20.30
C THR A 144 6.58 -16.12 20.66
N LEU A 145 6.87 -15.27 19.66
CA LEU A 145 7.06 -13.84 19.83
C LEU A 145 5.72 -13.14 19.94
N SER A 146 5.67 -12.01 20.64
CA SER A 146 4.54 -11.10 20.57
C SER A 146 4.34 -10.58 19.14
N THR A 147 3.15 -10.10 18.81
CA THR A 147 2.86 -9.50 17.48
C THR A 147 3.84 -8.37 17.15
N ALA A 148 4.17 -7.53 18.13
CA ALA A 148 5.09 -6.41 17.95
C ALA A 148 6.54 -6.86 17.67
N GLU A 149 7.05 -7.84 18.43
CA GLU A 149 8.39 -8.39 18.23
C GLU A 149 8.50 -9.14 16.89
N HIS A 150 7.45 -9.87 16.53
CA HIS A 150 7.44 -10.58 15.26
C HIS A 150 7.38 -9.61 14.07
N ALA A 151 6.56 -8.56 14.16
CA ALA A 151 6.50 -7.51 13.14
C ALA A 151 7.84 -6.79 12.97
N GLU A 152 8.54 -6.47 14.07
CA GLU A 152 9.88 -5.89 14.01
C GLU A 152 10.89 -6.82 13.35
N ARG A 153 10.90 -8.10 13.74
CA ARG A 153 11.78 -9.11 13.14
C ARG A 153 11.58 -9.20 11.63
N LEU A 154 10.32 -9.21 11.18
CA LEU A 154 9.97 -9.24 9.77
C LEU A 154 10.35 -7.93 9.05
N ALA A 155 10.19 -6.78 9.70
CA ALA A 155 10.58 -5.49 9.14
C ALA A 155 12.11 -5.37 8.94
N ARG A 156 12.90 -5.81 9.93
CA ARG A 156 14.37 -5.90 9.81
C ARG A 156 14.79 -6.85 8.70
N LEU A 157 14.15 -8.03 8.61
CA LEU A 157 14.41 -8.98 7.53
C LEU A 157 14.13 -8.37 6.16
N THR A 158 13.02 -7.64 6.03
CA THR A 158 12.62 -6.92 4.81
C THR A 158 13.67 -5.90 4.41
N GLN A 159 14.14 -5.08 5.34
CA GLN A 159 15.19 -4.09 5.10
C GLN A 159 16.50 -4.74 4.66
N ASN A 160 16.91 -5.83 5.34
CA ASN A 160 18.13 -6.57 5.01
C ASN A 160 18.09 -7.19 3.61
N CYS A 161 16.90 -7.48 3.09
CA CYS A 161 16.70 -7.95 1.71
C CYS A 161 16.66 -6.80 0.68
N GLY A 162 16.83 -5.54 1.11
CA GLY A 162 16.87 -4.37 0.24
C GLY A 162 15.51 -3.92 -0.29
N LEU A 163 14.41 -4.32 0.35
CA LEU A 163 13.08 -3.82 0.02
C LEU A 163 12.89 -2.38 0.54
N ASP A 164 11.96 -1.65 -0.08
CA ASP A 164 11.80 -0.21 0.15
C ASP A 164 11.04 0.11 1.45
N GLY A 165 10.29 -0.86 2.02
CA GLY A 165 9.50 -0.62 3.21
C GLY A 165 8.60 -1.79 3.61
N VAL A 166 7.68 -1.52 4.54
CA VAL A 166 6.73 -2.51 5.06
C VAL A 166 5.31 -1.96 5.16
N VAL A 167 4.35 -2.88 5.12
CA VAL A 167 3.00 -2.64 5.65
C VAL A 167 3.01 -2.98 7.13
N CYS A 168 2.70 -2.02 7.99
CA CYS A 168 2.71 -2.16 9.43
C CYS A 168 1.56 -1.39 10.10
N SER A 169 1.30 -1.67 11.37
CA SER A 169 0.40 -0.86 12.19
C SER A 169 1.01 0.52 12.46
N ALA A 170 0.17 1.55 12.55
CA ALA A 170 0.63 2.89 12.93
C ALA A 170 1.26 2.94 14.34
N GLN A 171 0.88 2.03 15.22
CA GLN A 171 1.46 1.91 16.57
C GLN A 171 2.94 1.49 16.55
N GLU A 172 3.39 0.81 15.50
CA GLU A 172 4.77 0.35 15.33
C GLU A 172 5.64 1.42 14.65
N ALA A 173 5.03 2.46 14.07
CA ALA A 173 5.69 3.39 13.17
C ALA A 173 6.85 4.16 13.82
N VAL A 174 6.65 4.72 15.03
CA VAL A 174 7.70 5.46 15.76
C VAL A 174 8.93 4.59 15.98
N ARG A 175 8.71 3.36 16.42
CA ARG A 175 9.79 2.40 16.68
C ARG A 175 10.50 2.04 15.39
N PHE A 176 9.76 1.70 14.32
CA PHE A 176 10.36 1.32 13.04
C PHE A 176 11.18 2.47 12.42
N LYS A 177 10.68 3.71 12.47
CA LYS A 177 11.46 4.87 11.99
C LYS A 177 12.74 5.10 12.78
N SER A 178 12.71 4.89 14.10
CA SER A 178 13.90 5.00 14.94
C SER A 178 14.94 3.92 14.62
N GLU A 179 14.49 2.69 14.37
CA GLU A 179 15.37 1.52 14.26
C GLU A 179 15.82 1.22 12.82
N LEU A 180 14.95 1.47 11.83
CA LEU A 180 15.18 1.13 10.42
C LEU A 180 15.53 2.37 9.58
N GLY A 181 15.46 3.57 10.16
CA GLY A 181 15.81 4.82 9.50
C GLY A 181 14.64 5.48 8.77
N LYS A 182 14.84 6.76 8.45
CA LYS A 182 13.79 7.63 7.87
C LYS A 182 13.41 7.25 6.43
N ASP A 183 14.33 6.67 5.69
CA ASP A 183 14.13 6.33 4.27
C ASP A 183 13.31 5.05 4.07
N PHE A 184 13.26 4.18 5.09
CA PHE A 184 12.48 2.95 5.06
C PHE A 184 10.98 3.27 5.15
N LYS A 185 10.22 2.93 4.09
CA LYS A 185 8.82 3.36 3.93
C LYS A 185 7.88 2.57 4.83
N LEU A 186 6.98 3.30 5.50
CA LEU A 186 5.92 2.72 6.32
C LEU A 186 4.57 3.00 5.66
N VAL A 187 3.88 1.92 5.29
CA VAL A 187 2.55 1.94 4.68
C VAL A 187 1.56 1.38 5.70
N THR A 188 0.59 2.17 6.10
CA THR A 188 -0.24 1.83 7.26
C THR A 188 -1.72 1.85 6.91
N PRO A 189 -2.41 0.70 7.03
CA PRO A 189 -3.87 0.62 6.96
C PRO A 189 -4.53 1.03 8.29
N GLY A 190 -5.86 1.13 8.29
CA GLY A 190 -6.60 1.41 9.51
C GLY A 190 -6.59 2.87 9.95
N ILE A 191 -6.20 3.77 9.06
CA ILE A 191 -6.25 5.21 9.31
C ILE A 191 -7.69 5.71 9.20
N ARG A 192 -8.12 6.48 10.20
CA ARG A 192 -9.47 7.02 10.31
C ARG A 192 -9.44 8.51 10.65
N PRO A 193 -9.96 9.40 9.80
CA PRO A 193 -10.18 10.79 10.17
C PRO A 193 -11.02 10.90 11.45
N ALA A 194 -10.81 11.95 12.23
CA ALA A 194 -11.57 12.18 13.45
C ALA A 194 -13.08 12.18 13.18
N GLY A 195 -13.85 11.46 14.01
CA GLY A 195 -15.31 11.32 13.83
C GLY A 195 -15.78 10.26 12.83
N SER A 196 -14.86 9.55 12.17
CA SER A 196 -15.23 8.44 11.29
C SER A 196 -15.54 7.17 12.08
N ASP A 197 -16.39 6.29 11.49
CA ASP A 197 -16.70 4.99 12.07
C ASP A 197 -15.45 4.09 12.12
N VAL A 198 -15.25 3.42 13.26
CA VAL A 198 -14.14 2.50 13.52
C VAL A 198 -14.22 1.26 12.62
N GLY A 199 -15.44 0.77 12.37
CA GLY A 199 -15.71 -0.43 11.57
C GLY A 199 -15.02 -1.68 12.14
N ASP A 200 -14.39 -2.46 11.29
CA ASP A 200 -13.66 -3.70 11.60
C ASP A 200 -12.20 -3.52 12.05
N GLN A 201 -11.71 -2.27 12.12
CA GLN A 201 -10.33 -1.97 12.52
C GLN A 201 -10.20 -1.88 14.04
N ARG A 202 -9.27 -2.65 14.61
CA ARG A 202 -9.01 -2.68 16.06
C ARG A 202 -7.96 -1.67 16.52
N ARG A 203 -7.06 -1.25 15.61
CA ARG A 203 -5.93 -0.34 15.89
C ARG A 203 -6.04 0.86 14.94
N ILE A 204 -6.80 1.87 15.35
CA ILE A 204 -7.02 3.08 14.56
C ILE A 204 -6.11 4.22 15.00
N MET A 205 -5.79 5.10 14.06
CA MET A 205 -5.06 6.34 14.29
C MET A 205 -5.58 7.40 13.31
N THR A 206 -5.59 8.67 13.71
CA THR A 206 -5.96 9.74 12.78
C THR A 206 -4.83 10.01 11.77
N PRO A 207 -5.11 10.61 10.61
CA PRO A 207 -4.08 10.97 9.64
C PRO A 207 -2.95 11.81 10.25
N GLU A 208 -3.28 12.79 11.08
CA GLU A 208 -2.30 13.67 11.74
C GLU A 208 -1.41 12.90 12.72
N GLN A 209 -2.00 12.01 13.51
CA GLN A 209 -1.26 11.15 14.43
C GLN A 209 -0.33 10.19 13.66
N ALA A 210 -0.79 9.62 12.56
CA ALA A 210 0.00 8.74 11.73
C ALA A 210 1.18 9.47 11.09
N LEU A 211 0.97 10.70 10.60
CA LEU A 211 2.04 11.55 10.07
C LEU A 211 3.08 11.86 11.14
N ALA A 212 2.64 12.27 12.33
CA ALA A 212 3.52 12.58 13.47
C ALA A 212 4.31 11.33 13.93
N ALA A 213 3.73 10.13 13.79
CA ALA A 213 4.41 8.86 14.07
C ALA A 213 5.42 8.44 12.98
N GLY A 214 5.48 9.16 11.84
CA GLY A 214 6.42 8.89 10.75
C GLY A 214 5.89 7.94 9.67
N VAL A 215 4.58 7.71 9.59
CA VAL A 215 3.97 6.94 8.49
C VAL A 215 4.15 7.71 7.18
N ASP A 216 4.69 7.03 6.15
CA ASP A 216 4.89 7.63 4.82
C ASP A 216 3.63 7.59 3.98
N TYR A 217 2.86 6.50 4.04
CA TYR A 217 1.65 6.31 3.25
C TYR A 217 0.51 5.74 4.10
N MET A 218 -0.63 6.40 4.04
CA MET A 218 -1.83 6.12 4.82
C MET A 218 -2.88 5.46 3.95
N VAL A 219 -3.20 4.19 4.20
CA VAL A 219 -4.25 3.50 3.45
C VAL A 219 -5.60 3.77 4.10
N ILE A 220 -6.46 4.51 3.39
CA ILE A 220 -7.78 4.93 3.85
C ILE A 220 -8.84 4.37 2.87
N GLY A 221 -9.79 3.62 3.37
CA GLY A 221 -10.89 3.03 2.57
C GLY A 221 -12.21 3.74 2.80
N ARG A 222 -13.13 3.09 3.49
CA ARG A 222 -14.53 3.53 3.74
C ARG A 222 -14.71 5.00 4.13
N PRO A 223 -13.87 5.62 4.98
CA PRO A 223 -14.02 7.05 5.28
C PRO A 223 -14.02 7.96 4.05
N VAL A 224 -13.36 7.55 2.98
CA VAL A 224 -13.33 8.28 1.70
C VAL A 224 -14.35 7.68 0.73
N THR A 225 -14.34 6.36 0.50
CA THR A 225 -15.15 5.70 -0.53
C THR A 225 -16.65 5.71 -0.24
N GLN A 226 -17.05 5.83 1.03
CA GLN A 226 -18.44 5.93 1.47
C GLN A 226 -18.84 7.35 1.92
N SER A 227 -17.97 8.33 1.73
CA SER A 227 -18.29 9.73 2.01
C SER A 227 -19.36 10.25 1.04
N ALA A 228 -20.23 11.13 1.53
CA ALA A 228 -21.19 11.84 0.68
C ALA A 228 -20.49 12.74 -0.36
N ASN A 229 -19.29 13.23 -0.06
CA ASN A 229 -18.45 14.01 -0.98
C ASN A 229 -16.97 13.57 -0.86
N PRO A 230 -16.54 12.52 -1.58
CA PRO A 230 -15.18 11.98 -1.50
C PRO A 230 -14.08 13.00 -1.81
N ALA A 231 -14.30 13.87 -2.80
CA ALA A 231 -13.32 14.89 -3.18
C ALA A 231 -13.07 15.90 -2.04
N GLU A 232 -14.13 16.39 -1.40
CA GLU A 232 -13.99 17.31 -0.26
C GLU A 232 -13.36 16.61 0.95
N THR A 233 -13.70 15.34 1.18
CA THR A 233 -13.09 14.53 2.24
C THR A 233 -11.58 14.39 2.04
N LEU A 234 -11.14 14.09 0.82
CA LEU A 234 -9.70 14.01 0.48
C LEU A 234 -8.99 15.35 0.69
N LYS A 235 -9.58 16.45 0.22
CA LYS A 235 -9.02 17.79 0.43
C LYS A 235 -8.92 18.15 1.92
N ALA A 236 -9.94 17.80 2.71
CA ALA A 236 -9.92 18.04 4.15
C ALA A 236 -8.80 17.24 4.85
N ILE A 237 -8.63 15.97 4.50
CA ILE A 237 -7.54 15.13 5.02
C ILE A 237 -6.19 15.73 4.63
N ASN A 238 -5.96 16.06 3.35
CA ASN A 238 -4.70 16.63 2.91
C ASN A 238 -4.42 18.00 3.56
N ALA A 239 -5.45 18.81 3.79
CA ALA A 239 -5.30 20.10 4.48
C ALA A 239 -4.91 19.93 5.95
N SER A 240 -5.42 18.90 6.64
CA SER A 240 -5.07 18.61 8.03
C SER A 240 -3.60 18.17 8.16
N LEU A 241 -3.11 17.41 7.18
CA LEU A 241 -1.73 16.94 7.15
C LEU A 241 -0.71 18.07 6.93
N LYS A 242 -1.07 19.11 6.17
CA LYS A 242 -0.21 20.28 5.94
C LYS A 242 -0.07 21.18 7.17
N LYS A 243 -1.01 21.13 8.11
CA LYS A 243 -0.97 21.93 9.35
C LYS A 243 -0.16 21.27 10.45
N GLY A 244 0.15 19.99 10.35
CA GLY A 244 0.91 19.20 11.31
C GLY A 244 2.37 18.95 10.92
N ALA A 245 2.83 19.50 9.79
CA ALA A 245 4.20 19.37 9.29
C ALA A 245 5.10 20.52 9.73
#